data_4dba09386a24cf32dd23ebbadf148fd7
#
_entry.id   4dba09386a24cf32dd23ebbadf148fd7
#
_cell.length_a   1.000
_cell.length_b   1.000
_cell.length_c   1.000
_cell.angle_alpha   90.00
_cell.angle_beta   90.00
_cell.angle_gamma   90.00
#
_symmetry.space_group_name_H-M   'P 1'
#
loop_
_entity.id
_entity.type
_entity.pdbx_description
1 polymer ?
#
loop_
_entity_poly.entity_id
_entity_poly.type
_entity_poly.pdbx_seq_one_letter_code
_entity_poly.pdbx_strand_id
1 'polypeptide(L)'
;MAHPPKNEKSHPFSWSYAVLSVILSAEKGGGAAHRLSNSQCIRKIERMTTTLLVLAATMGNRYGGLKHPESIGPGGETVLDYSIYDAIQAGFNRVIFVISRYFEEEFKESISSKYEKFIDIDYVYQDVDSVSEELRNPKRTHLWGSAQAVLMGERLIDSPFGVINAVNFYQRHSFELLYARLQQLDASASRHALIGYRLGNVVPESGGANRGICEVDERGTLLSVTDRPGVERISGHPMYLNELNKWVQLDEEAMVSMNMWGFSPTIFSHIRHDFDNFINQSGQDLKAFFTIPDFINGMIADGRGEVEIHETPAVWMGVVSPDDKIQTILRINEMIRKGIYPPRLFAP
;
A
#
# COMPACT_ATOMS: atom_id res chain seq x y z
N MET A 1 -57.52 12.30 -4.20
CA MET A 1 -56.44 13.19 -3.76
C MET A 1 -55.71 12.51 -2.60
N ALA A 2 -54.59 11.92 -2.87
CA ALA A 2 -53.75 11.30 -1.84
C ALA A 2 -52.32 11.82 -2.04
N HIS A 3 -51.75 12.44 -0.99
CA HIS A 3 -50.39 12.98 -0.99
C HIS A 3 -49.36 11.84 -0.93
N PRO A 4 -48.21 11.96 -1.61
CA PRO A 4 -47.09 11.01 -1.46
C PRO A 4 -46.30 11.29 -0.16
N PRO A 5 -45.68 10.27 0.43
CA PRO A 5 -44.92 10.42 1.67
C PRO A 5 -43.55 11.08 1.44
N LYS A 6 -43.13 11.84 2.46
CA LYS A 6 -41.89 12.62 2.52
C LYS A 6 -40.66 11.70 2.54
N ASN A 7 -39.67 12.05 1.72
CA ASN A 7 -38.31 11.52 1.69
C ASN A 7 -37.63 11.71 3.07
N GLU A 8 -37.34 10.64 3.78
CA GLU A 8 -36.39 10.61 4.88
C GLU A 8 -34.95 10.58 4.31
N LYS A 9 -34.20 11.60 4.66
CA LYS A 9 -32.76 11.70 4.39
C LYS A 9 -32.03 10.64 5.19
N SER A 10 -31.47 9.65 4.53
CA SER A 10 -30.55 8.68 5.14
C SER A 10 -29.25 9.36 5.55
N HIS A 11 -28.99 9.46 6.85
CA HIS A 11 -27.72 9.85 7.44
C HIS A 11 -26.69 8.69 7.31
N PRO A 12 -25.40 8.95 7.05
CA PRO A 12 -24.37 7.92 6.85
C PRO A 12 -23.74 7.41 8.14
N PHE A 13 -24.55 7.12 9.19
CA PHE A 13 -24.05 6.60 10.48
C PHE A 13 -24.94 5.46 11.02
N SER A 14 -25.01 4.32 10.30
CA SER A 14 -25.84 3.21 10.81
C SER A 14 -25.05 1.97 11.30
N TRP A 15 -23.71 2.00 11.32
CA TRP A 15 -22.91 0.85 11.78
C TRP A 15 -22.64 0.80 13.28
N SER A 16 -22.85 1.90 14.02
CA SER A 16 -22.68 1.95 15.48
C SER A 16 -23.70 1.14 16.28
N TYR A 17 -24.90 0.93 15.77
CA TYR A 17 -25.98 0.25 16.51
C TYR A 17 -25.89 -1.29 16.48
N ALA A 18 -25.33 -1.87 15.43
CA ALA A 18 -25.18 -3.32 15.34
C ALA A 18 -24.12 -3.87 16.32
N VAL A 19 -23.07 -3.12 16.57
CA VAL A 19 -22.00 -3.50 17.51
C VAL A 19 -22.48 -3.37 18.96
N LEU A 20 -23.29 -2.35 19.28
CA LEU A 20 -23.88 -2.20 20.63
C LEU A 20 -24.91 -3.28 20.97
N SER A 21 -25.66 -3.81 20.00
CA SER A 21 -26.66 -4.85 20.24
C SER A 21 -26.04 -6.21 20.57
N VAL A 22 -24.85 -6.52 20.06
CA VAL A 22 -24.11 -7.75 20.35
C VAL A 22 -23.54 -7.72 21.78
N ILE A 23 -23.10 -6.56 22.26
CA ILE A 23 -22.55 -6.39 23.62
C ILE A 23 -23.65 -6.48 24.70
N LEU A 24 -24.85 -5.98 24.41
CA LEU A 24 -25.98 -6.01 25.36
C LEU A 24 -26.69 -7.38 25.43
N SER A 25 -26.51 -8.27 24.46
CA SER A 25 -27.07 -9.63 24.51
C SER A 25 -26.21 -10.64 25.26
N ALA A 26 -24.94 -10.33 25.55
CA ALA A 26 -24.05 -11.22 26.32
C ALA A 26 -24.20 -11.13 27.85
N GLU A 27 -24.98 -10.22 28.38
CA GLU A 27 -25.15 -10.03 29.85
C GLU A 27 -26.17 -10.95 30.51
N LYS A 28 -26.78 -11.89 29.79
CA LYS A 28 -27.83 -12.82 30.37
C LYS A 28 -27.37 -14.24 30.65
N GLY A 29 -26.06 -14.56 30.54
CA GLY A 29 -25.52 -15.87 30.87
C GLY A 29 -24.55 -15.82 32.05
N GLY A 30 -24.96 -16.18 33.23
CA GLY A 30 -24.14 -16.19 34.44
C GLY A 30 -23.02 -17.25 34.41
N GLY A 31 -21.77 -16.80 34.44
CA GLY A 31 -20.56 -17.58 34.67
C GLY A 31 -19.43 -16.61 35.05
N ALA A 32 -18.69 -16.91 36.15
CA ALA A 32 -17.67 -16.08 36.72
C ALA A 32 -16.49 -15.88 35.74
N ALA A 33 -16.56 -14.88 34.87
CA ALA A 33 -15.46 -14.35 34.07
C ALA A 33 -15.12 -12.97 34.60
N HIS A 34 -13.81 -12.69 34.76
CA HIS A 34 -13.26 -11.40 35.19
C HIS A 34 -13.97 -10.22 34.49
N ARG A 35 -14.77 -9.49 35.26
CA ARG A 35 -15.37 -8.22 34.77
C ARG A 35 -14.27 -7.19 34.58
N LEU A 36 -13.86 -7.00 33.35
CA LEU A 36 -13.14 -5.79 32.99
C LEU A 36 -14.07 -4.61 33.28
N SER A 37 -13.60 -3.58 34.00
CA SER A 37 -14.41 -2.41 34.31
C SER A 37 -14.83 -1.71 33.00
N ASN A 38 -16.02 -1.08 33.00
CA ASN A 38 -16.50 -0.28 31.85
C ASN A 38 -15.48 0.73 31.33
N SER A 39 -14.61 1.26 32.21
CA SER A 39 -13.49 2.12 31.83
C SER A 39 -12.37 1.38 31.09
N GLN A 40 -12.19 0.07 31.31
CA GLN A 40 -11.22 -0.76 30.55
C GLN A 40 -11.80 -1.22 29.21
N CYS A 41 -13.12 -1.47 29.13
CA CYS A 41 -13.80 -1.68 27.85
C CYS A 41 -13.86 -0.39 27.02
N ILE A 42 -14.13 0.74 27.63
CA ILE A 42 -14.14 2.04 26.94
C ILE A 42 -12.73 2.44 26.49
N ARG A 43 -11.69 2.15 27.27
CA ARG A 43 -10.27 2.34 26.81
C ARG A 43 -9.84 1.35 25.74
N LYS A 44 -10.48 0.19 25.60
CA LYS A 44 -10.22 -0.78 24.52
C LYS A 44 -10.95 -0.43 23.21
N ILE A 45 -11.87 0.56 23.26
CA ILE A 45 -12.47 1.25 22.11
C ILE A 45 -11.66 2.55 21.78
N GLU A 46 -10.55 2.82 22.47
CA GLU A 46 -9.52 3.70 21.91
C GLU A 46 -9.11 3.10 20.58
N ARG A 47 -9.49 3.78 19.49
CA ARG A 47 -9.31 3.39 18.09
C ARG A 47 -7.97 2.69 17.93
N MET A 48 -8.01 1.38 17.63
CA MET A 48 -6.78 0.67 17.26
C MET A 48 -6.15 1.45 16.12
N THR A 49 -4.91 1.86 16.31
CA THR A 49 -4.20 2.60 15.27
C THR A 49 -3.95 1.68 14.10
N THR A 50 -4.56 1.96 12.96
CA THR A 50 -4.31 1.25 11.71
C THR A 50 -3.46 2.14 10.83
N THR A 51 -2.20 1.75 10.69
CA THR A 51 -1.16 2.55 10.03
C THR A 51 -1.01 2.15 8.56
N LEU A 52 -0.89 3.16 7.70
CA LEU A 52 -0.45 3.01 6.31
C LEU A 52 0.96 3.59 6.17
N LEU A 53 1.92 2.77 5.80
CA LEU A 53 3.28 3.17 5.47
C LEU A 53 3.37 3.45 3.96
N VAL A 54 3.67 4.68 3.59
CA VAL A 54 3.70 5.15 2.19
C VAL A 54 5.13 5.33 1.74
N LEU A 55 5.57 4.54 0.77
CA LEU A 55 6.92 4.61 0.22
C LEU A 55 7.01 5.76 -0.79
N ALA A 56 7.50 6.92 -0.34
CA ALA A 56 7.55 8.17 -1.08
C ALA A 56 8.98 8.71 -1.33
N ALA A 57 10.03 8.03 -0.83
CA ALA A 57 11.41 8.51 -0.94
C ALA A 57 11.90 8.65 -2.38
N THR A 58 11.29 7.93 -3.33
CA THR A 58 11.59 8.02 -4.78
C THR A 58 10.91 9.19 -5.48
N MET A 59 10.03 9.93 -4.79
CA MET A 59 9.37 11.13 -5.37
C MET A 59 10.31 12.32 -5.56
N GLY A 60 11.55 12.21 -5.14
CA GLY A 60 12.57 13.23 -5.34
C GLY A 60 13.95 12.61 -5.48
N ASN A 61 14.97 13.47 -5.53
CA ASN A 61 16.36 13.05 -5.52
C ASN A 61 17.23 14.06 -4.77
N ARG A 62 18.45 13.62 -4.40
CA ARG A 62 19.40 14.39 -3.59
C ARG A 62 19.76 15.77 -4.19
N TYR A 63 19.74 15.91 -5.51
CA TYR A 63 20.24 17.10 -6.19
C TYR A 63 19.12 17.91 -6.88
N GLY A 64 17.94 17.30 -7.09
CA GLY A 64 16.83 17.89 -7.86
C GLY A 64 15.61 18.22 -7.03
N GLY A 65 15.65 17.98 -5.70
CA GLY A 65 14.48 18.19 -4.85
C GLY A 65 13.31 17.23 -5.13
N LEU A 66 12.14 17.64 -4.73
CA LEU A 66 10.89 16.90 -4.94
C LEU A 66 10.46 16.98 -6.42
N LYS A 67 10.11 15.85 -7.00
CA LYS A 67 9.39 15.81 -8.26
C LYS A 67 7.91 15.97 -7.97
N HIS A 68 7.34 17.10 -8.33
CA HIS A 68 5.91 17.32 -8.14
C HIS A 68 5.11 16.29 -8.92
N PRO A 69 4.24 15.52 -8.23
CA PRO A 69 3.40 14.54 -8.91
C PRO A 69 2.41 15.26 -9.83
N GLU A 70 2.10 14.60 -10.94
CA GLU A 70 1.17 15.15 -11.91
C GLU A 70 -0.27 15.17 -11.37
N SER A 71 -0.97 16.28 -11.61
CA SER A 71 -2.38 16.40 -11.31
C SER A 71 -3.22 15.55 -12.27
N ILE A 72 -4.12 14.75 -11.70
CA ILE A 72 -5.05 13.88 -12.44
C ILE A 72 -6.52 14.14 -12.10
N GLY A 73 -6.78 14.81 -10.98
CA GLY A 73 -8.13 15.21 -10.55
C GLY A 73 -8.48 16.64 -10.95
N PRO A 74 -9.80 16.99 -11.00
CA PRO A 74 -10.26 18.31 -11.42
C PRO A 74 -9.89 19.45 -10.48
N GLY A 75 -9.60 19.15 -9.20
CA GLY A 75 -9.14 20.12 -8.20
C GLY A 75 -7.62 20.18 -8.06
N GLY A 76 -6.88 19.50 -8.94
CA GLY A 76 -5.42 19.41 -8.87
C GLY A 76 -4.93 18.21 -8.08
N GLU A 77 -5.82 17.28 -7.74
CA GLU A 77 -5.49 16.08 -6.97
C GLU A 77 -4.54 15.17 -7.77
N THR A 78 -3.59 14.57 -7.06
CA THR A 78 -2.60 13.63 -7.57
C THR A 78 -2.99 12.19 -7.27
N VAL A 79 -2.28 11.20 -7.81
CA VAL A 79 -2.46 9.77 -7.47
C VAL A 79 -2.38 9.54 -5.96
N LEU A 80 -1.43 10.18 -5.28
CA LEU A 80 -1.27 10.05 -3.83
C LEU A 80 -2.48 10.59 -3.07
N ASP A 81 -3.09 11.69 -3.55
CA ASP A 81 -4.29 12.25 -2.90
C ASP A 81 -5.45 11.25 -2.89
N TYR A 82 -5.67 10.56 -3.99
CA TYR A 82 -6.67 9.49 -4.07
C TYR A 82 -6.33 8.32 -3.16
N SER A 83 -5.06 7.91 -3.11
CA SER A 83 -4.61 6.81 -2.24
C SER A 83 -4.82 7.13 -0.76
N ILE A 84 -4.48 8.35 -0.31
CA ILE A 84 -4.71 8.78 1.08
C ILE A 84 -6.21 8.91 1.37
N TYR A 85 -6.98 9.48 0.44
CA TYR A 85 -8.43 9.57 0.58
C TYR A 85 -9.08 8.19 0.73
N ASP A 86 -8.72 7.24 -0.13
CA ASP A 86 -9.26 5.88 -0.09
C ASP A 86 -8.85 5.13 1.18
N ALA A 87 -7.62 5.34 1.67
CA ALA A 87 -7.16 4.80 2.95
C ALA A 87 -7.99 5.32 4.12
N ILE A 88 -8.25 6.64 4.18
CA ILE A 88 -9.11 7.25 5.21
C ILE A 88 -10.53 6.66 5.16
N GLN A 89 -11.11 6.54 3.96
CA GLN A 89 -12.45 5.97 3.78
C GLN A 89 -12.51 4.48 4.16
N ALA A 90 -11.42 3.73 3.99
CA ALA A 90 -11.31 2.32 4.40
C ALA A 90 -11.16 2.15 5.92
N GLY A 91 -10.75 3.21 6.66
CA GLY A 91 -10.62 3.17 8.11
C GLY A 91 -9.20 3.35 8.65
N PHE A 92 -8.20 3.57 7.79
CA PHE A 92 -6.86 3.95 8.25
C PHE A 92 -6.93 5.30 8.96
N ASN A 93 -6.23 5.41 10.09
CA ASN A 93 -6.23 6.63 10.91
C ASN A 93 -4.85 7.21 11.16
N ARG A 94 -3.80 6.58 10.62
CA ARG A 94 -2.43 7.05 10.65
C ARG A 94 -1.72 6.77 9.35
N VAL A 95 -0.97 7.73 8.84
CA VAL A 95 -0.06 7.59 7.71
C VAL A 95 1.35 7.89 8.16
N ILE A 96 2.30 7.03 7.78
CA ILE A 96 3.73 7.28 7.95
C ILE A 96 4.34 7.39 6.56
N PHE A 97 4.88 8.55 6.21
CA PHE A 97 5.57 8.75 4.95
C PHE A 97 7.04 8.39 5.08
N VAL A 98 7.51 7.47 4.24
CA VAL A 98 8.94 7.21 4.05
C VAL A 98 9.43 8.17 2.98
N ILE A 99 10.17 9.20 3.38
CA ILE A 99 10.69 10.26 2.50
C ILE A 99 12.22 10.37 2.59
N SER A 100 12.81 11.20 1.74
CA SER A 100 14.20 11.62 1.93
C SER A 100 14.26 12.96 2.66
N ARG A 101 15.26 13.16 3.54
CA ARG A 101 15.51 14.44 4.21
C ARG A 101 15.77 15.59 3.23
N TYR A 102 16.26 15.27 2.04
CA TYR A 102 16.62 16.27 1.03
C TYR A 102 15.45 17.09 0.47
N PHE A 103 14.20 16.60 0.63
CA PHE A 103 13.01 17.30 0.19
C PHE A 103 11.88 17.30 1.26
N GLU A 104 12.23 17.13 2.52
CA GLU A 104 11.27 17.02 3.62
C GLU A 104 10.34 18.23 3.71
N GLU A 105 10.89 19.44 3.77
CA GLU A 105 10.12 20.67 3.91
C GLU A 105 9.18 20.86 2.70
N GLU A 106 9.71 20.68 1.49
CA GLU A 106 8.92 20.78 0.27
C GLU A 106 7.79 19.74 0.21
N PHE A 107 8.05 18.50 0.67
CA PHE A 107 7.04 17.45 0.75
C PHE A 107 5.94 17.80 1.75
N LYS A 108 6.31 18.31 2.92
CA LYS A 108 5.36 18.72 3.95
C LYS A 108 4.47 19.86 3.46
N GLU A 109 5.06 20.91 2.91
CA GLU A 109 4.33 22.09 2.44
C GLU A 109 3.43 21.79 1.24
N SER A 110 3.94 21.07 0.23
CA SER A 110 3.28 20.89 -1.06
C SER A 110 2.36 19.67 -1.12
N ILE A 111 2.60 18.64 -0.29
CA ILE A 111 1.90 17.35 -0.39
C ILE A 111 1.13 17.02 0.87
N SER A 112 1.81 16.85 2.02
CA SER A 112 1.17 16.22 3.16
C SER A 112 0.34 17.15 4.04
N SER A 113 0.61 18.46 4.05
CA SER A 113 -0.13 19.45 4.84
C SER A 113 -1.65 19.42 4.64
N LYS A 114 -2.09 19.07 3.42
CA LYS A 114 -3.53 18.97 3.08
C LYS A 114 -4.25 17.79 3.76
N TYR A 115 -3.51 16.78 4.27
CA TYR A 115 -4.09 15.62 4.93
C TYR A 115 -4.17 15.75 6.46
N GLU A 116 -3.41 16.65 7.08
CA GLU A 116 -3.24 16.77 8.54
C GLU A 116 -4.55 16.92 9.34
N LYS A 117 -5.60 17.49 8.71
CA LYS A 117 -6.92 17.61 9.32
C LYS A 117 -7.77 16.33 9.28
N PHE A 118 -7.32 15.33 8.54
CA PHE A 118 -8.11 14.14 8.22
C PHE A 118 -7.50 12.84 8.75
N ILE A 119 -6.17 12.82 8.96
CA ILE A 119 -5.43 11.65 9.38
C ILE A 119 -4.15 12.04 10.10
N ASP A 120 -3.73 11.24 11.10
CA ASP A 120 -2.47 11.47 11.81
C ASP A 120 -1.28 11.18 10.87
N ILE A 121 -0.27 12.06 10.87
CA ILE A 121 0.86 11.96 9.94
C ILE A 121 2.19 11.94 10.71
N ASP A 122 3.03 10.97 10.35
CA ASP A 122 4.42 10.89 10.78
C ASP A 122 5.36 10.74 9.57
N TYR A 123 6.65 10.94 9.82
CA TYR A 123 7.69 10.83 8.79
C TYR A 123 8.84 9.97 9.28
N VAL A 124 9.36 9.13 8.37
CA VAL A 124 10.60 8.40 8.53
C VAL A 124 11.46 8.59 7.28
N TYR A 125 12.76 8.41 7.42
CA TYR A 125 13.68 8.85 6.38
C TYR A 125 14.46 7.68 5.79
N GLN A 126 14.42 7.59 4.46
CA GLN A 126 15.22 6.69 3.67
C GLN A 126 16.21 7.50 2.84
N ASP A 127 17.46 7.47 3.23
CA ASP A 127 18.55 8.13 2.53
C ASP A 127 19.68 7.13 2.21
N VAL A 128 20.53 7.45 1.24
CA VAL A 128 21.68 6.62 0.85
C VAL A 128 22.65 6.45 2.02
N ASP A 129 22.81 7.51 2.81
CA ASP A 129 23.68 7.58 3.97
C ASP A 129 23.06 7.03 5.28
N SER A 130 21.90 6.38 5.20
CA SER A 130 21.39 5.52 6.29
C SER A 130 22.26 4.28 6.54
N VAL A 131 23.18 3.96 5.62
CA VAL A 131 24.21 2.92 5.73
C VAL A 131 25.56 3.58 5.91
N SER A 132 26.39 3.05 6.82
CA SER A 132 27.71 3.61 7.12
C SER A 132 28.63 3.66 5.89
N GLU A 133 29.56 4.63 5.86
CA GLU A 133 30.47 4.82 4.74
C GLU A 133 31.36 3.62 4.45
N GLU A 134 31.71 2.88 5.48
CA GLU A 134 32.56 1.69 5.38
C GLU A 134 31.88 0.54 4.62
N LEU A 135 30.56 0.43 4.72
CA LEU A 135 29.78 -0.64 4.12
C LEU A 135 29.19 -0.28 2.75
N ARG A 136 29.19 1.00 2.37
CA ARG A 136 28.60 1.46 1.10
C ARG A 136 29.64 1.95 0.11
N ASN A 137 29.35 1.78 -1.17
CA ASN A 137 30.15 2.41 -2.21
C ASN A 137 29.97 3.95 -2.15
N PRO A 138 31.05 4.75 -2.07
CA PRO A 138 30.96 6.22 -1.99
C PRO A 138 30.33 6.87 -3.22
N LYS A 139 30.29 6.18 -4.36
CA LYS A 139 29.65 6.65 -5.60
C LYS A 139 28.15 6.33 -5.65
N ARG A 140 27.58 5.64 -4.64
CA ARG A 140 26.17 5.30 -4.63
C ARG A 140 25.30 6.54 -4.48
N THR A 141 24.35 6.71 -5.40
CA THR A 141 23.37 7.80 -5.40
C THR A 141 21.94 7.29 -5.27
N HIS A 142 21.73 5.99 -5.46
CA HIS A 142 20.40 5.36 -5.40
C HIS A 142 20.10 4.82 -4.01
N LEU A 143 18.84 4.91 -3.60
CA LEU A 143 18.31 4.31 -2.37
C LEU A 143 18.52 2.79 -2.37
N TRP A 144 18.41 2.18 -1.19
CA TRP A 144 18.74 0.76 -0.99
C TRP A 144 17.63 -0.21 -1.42
N GLY A 145 16.44 0.27 -1.72
CA GLY A 145 15.32 -0.53 -2.18
C GLY A 145 14.10 -0.47 -1.27
N SER A 146 13.00 -1.09 -1.71
CA SER A 146 11.70 -0.96 -1.05
C SER A 146 11.61 -1.71 0.30
N ALA A 147 12.32 -2.83 0.46
CA ALA A 147 12.34 -3.53 1.76
C ALA A 147 13.06 -2.71 2.83
N GLN A 148 14.17 -2.05 2.47
CA GLN A 148 14.84 -1.13 3.40
C GLN A 148 13.96 0.08 3.74
N ALA A 149 13.14 0.57 2.79
CA ALA A 149 12.17 1.63 3.05
C ALA A 149 11.15 1.20 4.12
N VAL A 150 10.64 -0.04 4.06
CA VAL A 150 9.74 -0.59 5.10
C VAL A 150 10.42 -0.60 6.46
N LEU A 151 11.69 -1.00 6.54
CA LEU A 151 12.45 -1.04 7.79
C LEU A 151 12.51 0.32 8.52
N MET A 152 12.44 1.43 7.79
CA MET A 152 12.46 2.77 8.41
C MET A 152 11.26 3.00 9.34
N GLY A 153 10.15 2.30 9.15
CA GLY A 153 8.96 2.39 10.00
C GLY A 153 9.06 1.67 11.35
N GLU A 154 10.06 0.82 11.56
CA GLU A 154 10.17 -0.10 12.72
C GLU A 154 9.96 0.55 14.07
N ARG A 155 10.48 1.76 14.28
CA ARG A 155 10.41 2.45 15.58
C ARG A 155 9.04 3.07 15.90
N LEU A 156 8.19 3.20 14.90
CA LEU A 156 6.90 3.87 15.01
C LEU A 156 5.72 2.91 14.87
N ILE A 157 5.94 1.65 14.49
CA ILE A 157 4.89 0.68 14.17
C ILE A 157 5.04 -0.56 15.04
N ASP A 158 4.02 -0.84 15.84
CA ASP A 158 3.94 -1.97 16.78
C ASP A 158 2.70 -2.88 16.55
N SER A 159 1.90 -2.55 15.54
CA SER A 159 0.66 -3.24 15.17
C SER A 159 0.65 -3.56 13.67
N PRO A 160 -0.23 -4.45 13.17
CA PRO A 160 -0.33 -4.73 11.74
C PRO A 160 -0.56 -3.46 10.92
N PHE A 161 0.13 -3.34 9.80
CA PHE A 161 0.17 -2.12 8.98
C PHE A 161 0.16 -2.41 7.49
N GLY A 162 -0.38 -1.44 6.72
CA GLY A 162 -0.36 -1.47 5.26
C GLY A 162 0.88 -0.80 4.69
N VAL A 163 1.34 -1.26 3.52
CA VAL A 163 2.42 -0.64 2.74
C VAL A 163 1.96 -0.39 1.32
N ILE A 164 2.21 0.81 0.80
CA ILE A 164 1.95 1.18 -0.60
C ILE A 164 3.07 2.04 -1.18
N ASN A 165 3.14 2.08 -2.51
CA ASN A 165 3.96 3.06 -3.23
C ASN A 165 3.18 4.36 -3.42
N ALA A 166 3.81 5.51 -3.21
CA ALA A 166 3.19 6.83 -3.35
C ALA A 166 2.73 7.17 -4.77
N VAL A 167 3.28 6.50 -5.79
CA VAL A 167 3.05 6.80 -7.21
C VAL A 167 2.03 5.89 -7.89
N ASN A 168 1.41 4.97 -7.16
CA ASN A 168 0.45 4.03 -7.70
C ASN A 168 -0.98 4.38 -7.27
N PHE A 169 -1.93 4.21 -8.17
CA PHE A 169 -3.35 4.33 -7.89
C PHE A 169 -3.97 2.94 -7.67
N TYR A 170 -4.45 2.67 -6.47
CA TYR A 170 -4.89 1.32 -6.06
C TYR A 170 -6.40 1.13 -6.06
N GLN A 171 -7.20 2.20 -6.09
CA GLN A 171 -8.66 2.24 -5.91
C GLN A 171 -9.14 1.81 -4.50
N ARG A 172 -10.29 2.35 -4.13
CA ARG A 172 -10.90 2.18 -2.79
C ARG A 172 -11.02 0.74 -2.34
N HIS A 173 -11.53 -0.15 -3.20
CA HIS A 173 -11.76 -1.54 -2.85
C HIS A 173 -10.48 -2.24 -2.34
N SER A 174 -9.32 -1.92 -2.92
CA SER A 174 -8.03 -2.48 -2.47
C SER A 174 -7.66 -2.05 -1.05
N PHE A 175 -7.95 -0.79 -0.69
CA PHE A 175 -7.74 -0.29 0.68
C PHE A 175 -8.72 -0.90 1.68
N GLU A 176 -10.00 -1.06 1.30
CA GLU A 176 -11.01 -1.74 2.13
C GLU A 176 -10.60 -3.19 2.40
N LEU A 177 -10.12 -3.89 1.38
CA LEU A 177 -9.64 -5.27 1.50
C LEU A 177 -8.38 -5.33 2.37
N LEU A 178 -7.40 -4.46 2.15
CA LEU A 178 -6.19 -4.38 2.97
C LEU A 178 -6.55 -4.10 4.43
N TYR A 179 -7.39 -3.09 4.69
CA TYR A 179 -7.83 -2.76 6.04
C TYR A 179 -8.48 -3.96 6.74
N ALA A 180 -9.42 -4.63 6.07
CA ALA A 180 -10.11 -5.81 6.61
C ALA A 180 -9.11 -6.95 6.96
N ARG A 181 -8.05 -7.13 6.15
CA ARG A 181 -7.02 -8.14 6.43
C ARG A 181 -6.11 -7.75 7.58
N LEU A 182 -5.73 -6.48 7.69
CA LEU A 182 -4.93 -6.01 8.83
C LEU A 182 -5.63 -6.22 10.17
N GLN A 183 -6.97 -6.10 10.23
CA GLN A 183 -7.73 -6.37 11.45
C GLN A 183 -7.72 -7.87 11.88
N GLN A 184 -7.32 -8.77 10.98
CA GLN A 184 -7.26 -10.22 11.22
C GLN A 184 -5.84 -10.73 11.47
N LEU A 185 -4.80 -9.92 11.17
CA LEU A 185 -3.41 -10.30 11.39
C LEU A 185 -3.08 -10.26 12.89
N ASP A 186 -2.44 -11.33 13.36
CA ASP A 186 -1.82 -11.35 14.68
C ASP A 186 -0.47 -10.62 14.63
N ALA A 187 -0.29 -9.61 15.49
CA ALA A 187 0.94 -8.82 15.55
C ALA A 187 2.18 -9.66 15.91
N SER A 188 2.02 -10.80 16.56
CA SER A 188 3.11 -11.70 16.98
C SER A 188 3.40 -12.82 15.98
N ALA A 189 2.53 -13.04 14.99
CA ALA A 189 2.69 -14.09 14.00
C ALA A 189 3.43 -13.58 12.76
N SER A 190 4.29 -14.40 12.16
CA SER A 190 4.92 -14.11 10.85
C SER A 190 3.97 -14.46 9.70
N ARG A 191 2.76 -13.89 9.76
CA ARG A 191 1.76 -13.95 8.70
C ARG A 191 1.51 -12.57 8.14
N HIS A 192 1.44 -12.51 6.83
CA HIS A 192 1.35 -11.26 6.08
C HIS A 192 0.32 -11.39 4.97
N ALA A 193 -0.06 -10.28 4.36
CA ALA A 193 -1.02 -10.23 3.27
C ALA A 193 -0.44 -9.49 2.05
N LEU A 194 -0.83 -9.91 0.87
CA LEU A 194 -0.61 -9.20 -0.38
C LEU A 194 -1.97 -8.95 -1.04
N ILE A 195 -2.25 -7.71 -1.42
CA ILE A 195 -3.38 -7.42 -2.29
C ILE A 195 -2.93 -7.66 -3.73
N GLY A 196 -3.48 -8.74 -4.31
CA GLY A 196 -3.14 -9.20 -5.65
C GLY A 196 -4.13 -8.69 -6.70
N TYR A 197 -3.61 -8.39 -7.87
CA TYR A 197 -4.37 -7.92 -9.03
C TYR A 197 -4.31 -8.97 -10.14
N ARG A 198 -5.36 -9.05 -10.98
CA ARG A 198 -5.27 -9.81 -12.21
C ARG A 198 -4.35 -9.09 -13.20
N LEU A 199 -3.47 -9.83 -13.87
CA LEU A 199 -2.55 -9.24 -14.85
C LEU A 199 -3.28 -8.45 -15.93
N GLY A 200 -4.40 -8.97 -16.42
CA GLY A 200 -5.25 -8.27 -17.39
C GLY A 200 -5.72 -6.89 -16.95
N ASN A 201 -5.88 -6.66 -15.63
CA ASN A 201 -6.31 -5.38 -15.05
C ASN A 201 -5.16 -4.38 -14.86
N VAL A 202 -3.92 -4.78 -15.06
CA VAL A 202 -2.75 -3.95 -14.70
C VAL A 202 -1.73 -3.80 -15.84
N VAL A 203 -1.93 -4.44 -16.98
CA VAL A 203 -1.11 -4.20 -18.18
C VAL A 203 -1.57 -2.93 -18.86
N PRO A 204 -0.69 -1.95 -19.14
CA PRO A 204 -1.05 -0.74 -19.85
C PRO A 204 -1.52 -1.05 -21.27
N GLU A 205 -2.39 -0.20 -21.84
CA GLU A 205 -2.86 -0.34 -23.21
C GLU A 205 -1.75 -0.04 -24.24
N SER A 206 -0.76 0.77 -23.84
CA SER A 206 0.41 1.11 -24.66
C SER A 206 1.68 1.14 -23.84
N GLY A 207 2.76 0.62 -24.42
CA GLY A 207 4.07 0.52 -23.77
C GLY A 207 4.16 -0.61 -22.77
N GLY A 208 5.36 -0.85 -22.25
CA GLY A 208 5.67 -1.92 -21.31
C GLY A 208 5.80 -1.43 -19.87
N ALA A 209 5.38 -2.24 -18.92
CA ALA A 209 5.55 -1.97 -17.50
C ALA A 209 6.07 -3.20 -16.75
N ASN A 210 6.87 -2.99 -15.72
CA ASN A 210 7.35 -4.09 -14.89
C ASN A 210 6.20 -4.62 -14.02
N ARG A 211 6.08 -5.96 -13.92
CA ARG A 211 5.03 -6.63 -13.13
C ARG A 211 5.64 -7.77 -12.32
N GLY A 212 5.30 -7.81 -11.03
CA GLY A 212 5.67 -8.90 -10.14
C GLY A 212 4.64 -10.04 -10.25
N ILE A 213 4.92 -11.03 -11.09
CA ILE A 213 4.05 -12.21 -11.25
C ILE A 213 4.16 -13.08 -10.01
N CYS A 214 3.02 -13.41 -9.41
CA CYS A 214 2.92 -14.23 -8.22
C CYS A 214 2.62 -15.69 -8.56
N GLU A 215 3.37 -16.60 -7.96
CA GLU A 215 3.00 -18.01 -7.89
C GLU A 215 2.27 -18.25 -6.58
N VAL A 216 1.13 -18.95 -6.64
CA VAL A 216 0.20 -19.11 -5.50
C VAL A 216 -0.17 -20.59 -5.40
N ASP A 217 -0.24 -21.12 -4.19
CA ASP A 217 -0.75 -22.47 -3.95
C ASP A 217 -2.30 -22.53 -3.99
N GLU A 218 -2.85 -23.73 -3.89
CA GLU A 218 -4.30 -23.97 -3.91
C GLU A 218 -5.06 -23.33 -2.73
N ARG A 219 -4.34 -22.89 -1.68
CA ARG A 219 -4.89 -22.25 -0.49
C ARG A 219 -4.86 -20.73 -0.56
N GLY A 220 -4.28 -20.16 -1.63
CA GLY A 220 -4.08 -18.73 -1.76
C GLY A 220 -2.81 -18.21 -1.06
N THR A 221 -1.86 -19.11 -0.72
CA THR A 221 -0.58 -18.73 -0.13
C THR A 221 0.42 -18.40 -1.22
N LEU A 222 1.12 -17.29 -1.08
CA LEU A 222 2.18 -16.86 -1.99
C LEU A 222 3.37 -17.84 -1.90
N LEU A 223 3.80 -18.36 -3.03
CA LEU A 223 5.01 -19.18 -3.14
C LEU A 223 6.20 -18.37 -3.61
N SER A 224 6.00 -17.47 -4.57
CA SER A 224 7.05 -16.58 -5.08
C SER A 224 6.48 -15.34 -5.77
N VAL A 225 7.28 -14.29 -5.88
CA VAL A 225 7.04 -13.13 -6.74
C VAL A 225 8.20 -12.99 -7.71
N THR A 226 7.93 -13.08 -9.01
CA THR A 226 8.95 -12.92 -10.04
C THR A 226 8.72 -11.65 -10.82
N ASP A 227 9.67 -10.72 -10.78
CA ASP A 227 9.61 -9.51 -11.59
C ASP A 227 9.79 -9.83 -13.07
N ARG A 228 8.83 -9.37 -13.88
CA ARG A 228 8.87 -9.44 -15.34
C ARG A 228 8.96 -8.02 -15.88
N PRO A 229 10.12 -7.64 -16.44
CA PRO A 229 10.29 -6.31 -17.01
C PRO A 229 9.53 -6.18 -18.33
N GLY A 230 9.02 -4.96 -18.59
CA GLY A 230 8.48 -4.63 -19.90
C GLY A 230 7.27 -5.45 -20.35
N VAL A 231 6.40 -5.85 -19.42
CA VAL A 231 5.14 -6.54 -19.80
C VAL A 231 4.25 -5.55 -20.55
N GLU A 232 3.87 -5.91 -21.79
CA GLU A 232 3.04 -5.09 -22.66
C GLU A 232 2.00 -5.93 -23.41
N ARG A 233 0.99 -5.26 -23.99
CA ARG A 233 -0.01 -5.93 -24.83
C ARG A 233 0.48 -6.06 -26.26
N ILE A 234 0.64 -7.30 -26.74
CA ILE A 234 0.95 -7.61 -28.14
C ILE A 234 -0.21 -8.41 -28.70
N SER A 235 -0.84 -7.91 -29.74
CA SER A 235 -2.03 -8.53 -30.35
C SER A 235 -3.17 -8.81 -29.34
N GLY A 236 -3.29 -7.94 -28.33
CA GLY A 236 -4.31 -8.04 -27.26
C GLY A 236 -3.92 -8.89 -26.07
N HIS A 237 -2.78 -9.59 -26.07
CA HIS A 237 -2.34 -10.47 -24.99
C HIS A 237 -1.18 -9.87 -24.20
N PRO A 238 -1.13 -10.06 -22.86
CA PRO A 238 0.03 -9.71 -22.05
C PRO A 238 1.24 -10.55 -22.44
N MET A 239 2.34 -9.90 -22.78
CA MET A 239 3.58 -10.57 -23.18
C MET A 239 4.79 -9.86 -22.57
N TYR A 240 5.89 -10.58 -22.40
CA TYR A 240 7.17 -10.00 -22.01
C TYR A 240 8.31 -10.60 -22.83
N LEU A 241 9.42 -9.88 -22.93
CA LEU A 241 10.62 -10.35 -23.59
C LEU A 241 11.47 -11.13 -22.58
N ASN A 242 11.71 -12.41 -22.83
CA ASN A 242 12.57 -13.22 -21.96
C ASN A 242 14.07 -12.98 -22.24
N GLU A 243 14.95 -13.59 -21.46
CA GLU A 243 16.41 -13.45 -21.57
C GLU A 243 16.98 -13.85 -22.94
N LEU A 244 16.25 -14.67 -23.71
CA LEU A 244 16.60 -15.06 -25.06
C LEU A 244 16.02 -14.13 -26.13
N ASN A 245 15.51 -12.95 -25.73
CA ASN A 245 14.81 -11.99 -26.61
C ASN A 245 13.64 -12.62 -27.38
N LYS A 246 12.92 -13.55 -26.75
CA LYS A 246 11.69 -14.12 -27.30
C LYS A 246 10.49 -13.61 -26.52
N TRP A 247 9.43 -13.26 -27.25
CA TRP A 247 8.16 -12.91 -26.65
C TRP A 247 7.50 -14.14 -26.04
N VAL A 248 7.15 -14.03 -24.76
CA VAL A 248 6.45 -15.08 -24.00
C VAL A 248 5.14 -14.50 -23.53
N GLN A 249 4.05 -15.19 -23.85
CA GLN A 249 2.70 -14.82 -23.42
C GLN A 249 2.53 -15.18 -21.95
N LEU A 250 1.87 -14.28 -21.23
CA LEU A 250 1.43 -14.46 -19.85
C LEU A 250 -0.09 -14.67 -19.81
N ASP A 251 -0.56 -15.35 -18.77
CA ASP A 251 -1.98 -15.51 -18.51
C ASP A 251 -2.57 -14.19 -17.98
N GLU A 252 -3.66 -13.70 -18.56
CA GLU A 252 -4.37 -12.50 -18.09
C GLU A 252 -4.92 -12.66 -16.66
N GLU A 253 -5.23 -13.92 -16.28
CA GLU A 253 -5.72 -14.26 -14.94
C GLU A 253 -4.59 -14.44 -13.93
N ALA A 254 -3.32 -14.38 -14.35
CA ALA A 254 -2.19 -14.49 -13.44
C ALA A 254 -2.27 -13.42 -12.34
N MET A 255 -1.99 -13.83 -11.12
CA MET A 255 -1.95 -12.92 -9.98
C MET A 255 -0.67 -12.11 -9.98
N VAL A 256 -0.76 -10.80 -9.74
CA VAL A 256 0.40 -9.92 -9.70
C VAL A 256 0.41 -9.01 -8.49
N SER A 257 1.62 -8.74 -8.00
CA SER A 257 1.89 -7.75 -6.97
C SER A 257 2.05 -6.36 -7.59
N MET A 258 1.32 -5.39 -7.03
CA MET A 258 1.48 -3.97 -7.29
C MET A 258 2.08 -3.24 -6.07
N ASN A 259 2.80 -3.98 -5.20
CA ASN A 259 3.37 -3.49 -3.95
C ASN A 259 2.33 -2.90 -2.97
N MET A 260 1.20 -3.59 -2.80
CA MET A 260 0.23 -3.30 -1.76
C MET A 260 0.21 -4.44 -0.75
N TRP A 261 0.89 -4.25 0.38
CA TRP A 261 1.16 -5.29 1.36
C TRP A 261 0.50 -4.98 2.71
N GLY A 262 0.12 -6.05 3.42
CA GLY A 262 -0.25 -6.01 4.83
C GLY A 262 0.76 -6.80 5.66
N PHE A 263 1.45 -6.16 6.56
CA PHE A 263 2.49 -6.81 7.38
C PHE A 263 2.12 -6.84 8.85
N SER A 264 2.47 -7.94 9.53
CA SER A 264 2.61 -7.93 10.98
C SER A 264 3.96 -7.31 11.38
N PRO A 265 4.12 -6.73 12.58
CA PRO A 265 5.38 -6.12 13.01
C PRO A 265 6.59 -7.06 13.05
N THR A 266 6.37 -8.38 13.09
CA THR A 266 7.44 -9.38 13.02
C THR A 266 8.30 -9.23 11.76
N ILE A 267 7.75 -8.63 10.69
CA ILE A 267 8.45 -8.38 9.43
C ILE A 267 9.74 -7.57 9.64
N PHE A 268 9.75 -6.64 10.60
CA PHE A 268 10.91 -5.76 10.82
C PHE A 268 12.16 -6.52 11.24
N SER A 269 12.02 -7.52 12.11
CA SER A 269 13.16 -8.35 12.54
C SER A 269 13.74 -9.17 11.38
N HIS A 270 12.87 -9.68 10.49
CA HIS A 270 13.31 -10.42 9.31
C HIS A 270 13.98 -9.50 8.30
N ILE A 271 13.38 -8.33 8.00
CA ILE A 271 14.00 -7.35 7.08
C ILE A 271 15.34 -6.87 7.61
N ARG A 272 15.46 -6.58 8.90
CA ARG A 272 16.73 -6.13 9.50
C ARG A 272 17.82 -7.17 9.31
N HIS A 273 17.55 -8.42 9.69
CA HIS A 273 18.51 -9.52 9.54
C HIS A 273 18.98 -9.66 8.08
N ASP A 274 18.05 -9.67 7.13
CA ASP A 274 18.38 -9.86 5.71
C ASP A 274 19.04 -8.62 5.11
N PHE A 275 18.68 -7.41 5.57
CA PHE A 275 19.33 -6.18 5.13
C PHE A 275 20.78 -6.08 5.61
N ASP A 276 21.07 -6.48 6.85
CA ASP A 276 22.44 -6.53 7.38
C ASP A 276 23.30 -7.49 6.55
N ASN A 277 22.77 -8.67 6.19
CA ASN A 277 23.43 -9.62 5.29
C ASN A 277 23.63 -9.04 3.88
N PHE A 278 22.59 -8.43 3.31
CA PHE A 278 22.64 -7.79 2.01
C PHE A 278 23.71 -6.70 1.93
N ILE A 279 23.79 -5.83 2.93
CA ILE A 279 24.78 -4.75 2.95
C ILE A 279 26.21 -5.30 3.04
N ASN A 280 26.45 -6.31 3.87
CA ASN A 280 27.76 -6.94 3.97
C ASN A 280 28.22 -7.60 2.68
N GLN A 281 27.29 -8.16 1.89
CA GLN A 281 27.61 -8.87 0.64
C GLN A 281 27.63 -7.93 -0.57
N SER A 282 26.70 -6.97 -0.64
CA SER A 282 26.39 -6.20 -1.85
C SER A 282 26.45 -4.68 -1.67
N GLY A 283 26.85 -4.17 -0.50
CA GLY A 283 26.88 -2.73 -0.22
C GLY A 283 27.81 -1.94 -1.16
N GLN A 284 28.83 -2.59 -1.72
CA GLN A 284 29.74 -2.00 -2.71
C GLN A 284 29.23 -2.05 -4.15
N ASP A 285 28.21 -2.85 -4.45
CA ASP A 285 27.60 -2.93 -5.78
C ASP A 285 26.62 -1.78 -6.00
N LEU A 286 26.90 -0.93 -6.97
CA LEU A 286 26.04 0.22 -7.33
C LEU A 286 24.68 -0.20 -7.92
N LYS A 287 24.53 -1.44 -8.40
CA LYS A 287 23.31 -1.94 -9.03
C LYS A 287 22.45 -2.77 -8.08
N ALA A 288 22.95 -3.11 -6.89
CA ALA A 288 22.23 -3.92 -5.94
C ALA A 288 21.08 -3.13 -5.30
N PHE A 289 19.89 -3.73 -5.24
CA PHE A 289 18.70 -3.22 -4.57
C PHE A 289 18.12 -4.29 -3.66
N PHE A 290 17.72 -3.93 -2.47
CA PHE A 290 17.03 -4.78 -1.51
C PHE A 290 15.53 -4.53 -1.60
N THR A 291 14.85 -5.28 -2.47
CA THR A 291 13.43 -5.07 -2.80
C THR A 291 12.51 -5.89 -1.90
N ILE A 292 11.23 -5.49 -1.78
CA ILE A 292 10.22 -6.28 -1.06
C ILE A 292 10.06 -7.66 -1.71
N PRO A 293 9.90 -7.81 -3.04
CA PRO A 293 9.80 -9.13 -3.67
C PRO A 293 10.96 -10.06 -3.36
N ASP A 294 12.22 -9.60 -3.48
CA ASP A 294 13.40 -10.42 -3.20
C ASP A 294 13.44 -10.86 -1.73
N PHE A 295 13.17 -9.92 -0.82
CA PHE A 295 13.10 -10.21 0.61
C PHE A 295 12.00 -11.24 0.94
N ILE A 296 10.79 -11.06 0.40
CA ILE A 296 9.65 -11.97 0.61
C ILE A 296 9.96 -13.36 0.07
N ASN A 297 10.56 -13.47 -1.12
CA ASN A 297 10.97 -14.76 -1.68
C ASN A 297 11.96 -15.49 -0.77
N GLY A 298 12.96 -14.78 -0.24
CA GLY A 298 13.91 -15.35 0.74
C GLY A 298 13.23 -15.79 2.03
N MET A 299 12.34 -14.96 2.59
CA MET A 299 11.60 -15.27 3.81
C MET A 299 10.74 -16.52 3.66
N ILE A 300 10.03 -16.66 2.53
CA ILE A 300 9.19 -17.83 2.23
C ILE A 300 10.06 -19.08 2.05
N ALA A 301 11.13 -18.99 1.25
CA ALA A 301 12.02 -20.10 0.97
C ALA A 301 12.67 -20.67 2.26
N ASP A 302 12.97 -19.80 3.23
CA ASP A 302 13.53 -20.18 4.52
C ASP A 302 12.46 -20.63 5.54
N GLY A 303 11.16 -20.59 5.19
CA GLY A 303 10.06 -20.94 6.10
C GLY A 303 9.91 -20.00 7.31
N ARG A 304 10.38 -18.74 7.20
CA ARG A 304 10.36 -17.73 8.27
C ARG A 304 9.05 -16.96 8.36
N GLY A 305 8.18 -17.07 7.35
CA GLY A 305 6.88 -16.41 7.33
C GLY A 305 6.05 -16.84 6.13
N GLU A 306 4.76 -16.53 6.20
CA GLU A 306 3.76 -16.83 5.17
C GLU A 306 3.09 -15.54 4.69
N VAL A 307 2.71 -15.50 3.41
CA VAL A 307 1.96 -14.40 2.82
C VAL A 307 0.71 -14.95 2.15
N GLU A 308 -0.46 -14.46 2.55
CA GLU A 308 -1.73 -14.78 1.89
C GLU A 308 -2.03 -13.74 0.81
N ILE A 309 -2.42 -14.18 -0.38
CA ILE A 309 -2.88 -13.30 -1.44
C ILE A 309 -4.39 -13.11 -1.35
N HIS A 310 -4.81 -11.85 -1.43
CA HIS A 310 -6.21 -11.46 -1.48
C HIS A 310 -6.47 -10.69 -2.76
N GLU A 311 -7.26 -11.29 -3.65
CA GLU A 311 -7.56 -10.71 -4.95
C GLU A 311 -8.45 -9.48 -4.85
N THR A 312 -8.10 -8.43 -5.57
CA THR A 312 -8.94 -7.26 -5.81
C THR A 312 -9.39 -7.19 -7.27
N PRO A 313 -10.66 -6.84 -7.57
CA PRO A 313 -11.12 -6.57 -8.92
C PRO A 313 -10.70 -5.20 -9.44
N ALA A 314 -9.99 -4.42 -8.62
CA ALA A 314 -9.56 -3.08 -8.98
C ALA A 314 -8.64 -3.10 -10.20
N VAL A 315 -8.76 -2.04 -11.02
CA VAL A 315 -7.89 -1.79 -12.17
C VAL A 315 -6.81 -0.82 -11.74
N TRP A 316 -5.57 -1.24 -11.84
CA TRP A 316 -4.45 -0.35 -11.57
C TRP A 316 -4.36 0.74 -12.65
N MET A 317 -4.02 1.93 -12.21
CA MET A 317 -3.69 3.05 -13.08
C MET A 317 -2.39 3.67 -12.59
N GLY A 318 -1.49 3.96 -13.51
CA GLY A 318 -0.24 4.67 -13.24
C GLY A 318 -0.07 5.78 -14.26
N VAL A 319 0.71 6.78 -13.92
CA VAL A 319 1.09 7.84 -14.85
C VAL A 319 2.56 7.62 -15.20
N VAL A 320 2.79 6.73 -16.16
CA VAL A 320 4.14 6.39 -16.65
C VAL A 320 4.43 7.15 -17.97
N SER A 321 3.37 7.41 -18.74
CA SER A 321 3.43 8.10 -20.04
C SER A 321 2.37 9.20 -20.13
N PRO A 322 2.50 10.15 -21.09
CA PRO A 322 1.45 11.15 -21.35
C PRO A 322 0.09 10.54 -21.68
N ASP A 323 0.07 9.41 -22.38
CA ASP A 323 -1.16 8.72 -22.76
C ASP A 323 -1.84 8.09 -21.54
N ASP A 324 -1.07 7.49 -20.61
CA ASP A 324 -1.58 6.97 -19.34
C ASP A 324 -2.24 8.09 -18.51
N LYS A 325 -1.66 9.29 -18.53
CA LYS A 325 -2.23 10.44 -17.83
C LYS A 325 -3.63 10.77 -18.34
N ILE A 326 -3.82 10.82 -19.65
CA ILE A 326 -5.12 11.11 -20.25
C ILE A 326 -6.13 10.04 -19.82
N GLN A 327 -5.78 8.77 -19.92
CA GLN A 327 -6.68 7.67 -19.54
C GLN A 327 -7.01 7.71 -18.05
N THR A 328 -6.02 8.00 -17.19
CA THR A 328 -6.23 8.16 -15.76
C THR A 328 -7.18 9.30 -15.44
N ILE A 329 -7.02 10.46 -16.07
CA ILE A 329 -7.93 11.61 -15.92
C ILE A 329 -9.36 11.26 -16.36
N LEU A 330 -9.53 10.57 -17.49
CA LEU A 330 -10.85 10.16 -17.98
C LEU A 330 -11.53 9.20 -16.98
N ARG A 331 -10.81 8.23 -16.46
CA ARG A 331 -11.33 7.26 -15.47
C ARG A 331 -11.67 7.94 -14.14
N ILE A 332 -10.84 8.85 -13.65
CA ILE A 332 -11.14 9.63 -12.43
C ILE A 332 -12.42 10.46 -12.61
N ASN A 333 -12.57 11.15 -13.74
CA ASN A 333 -13.77 11.92 -14.04
C ASN A 333 -15.03 11.02 -14.13
N GLU A 334 -14.89 9.80 -14.64
CA GLU A 334 -15.99 8.83 -14.64
C GLU A 334 -16.36 8.39 -13.21
N MET A 335 -15.34 8.11 -12.36
CA MET A 335 -15.57 7.76 -10.96
C MET A 335 -16.23 8.90 -10.18
N ILE A 336 -15.89 10.15 -10.45
CA ILE A 336 -16.55 11.33 -9.86
C ILE A 336 -18.00 11.39 -10.34
N ARG A 337 -18.27 11.21 -11.63
CA ARG A 337 -19.65 11.18 -12.17
C ARG A 337 -20.51 10.06 -11.57
N LYS A 338 -19.90 8.92 -11.25
CA LYS A 338 -20.55 7.79 -10.57
C LYS A 338 -20.70 7.99 -9.05
N GLY A 339 -20.21 9.10 -8.51
CA GLY A 339 -20.26 9.40 -7.06
C GLY A 339 -19.30 8.57 -6.21
N ILE A 340 -18.32 7.88 -6.81
CA ILE A 340 -17.28 7.13 -6.09
C ILE A 340 -16.33 8.11 -5.39
N TYR A 341 -15.95 9.19 -6.07
CA TYR A 341 -15.17 10.29 -5.51
C TYR A 341 -15.94 11.60 -5.54
N PRO A 342 -15.76 12.48 -4.55
CA PRO A 342 -16.25 13.86 -4.63
C PRO A 342 -15.40 14.65 -5.66
N PRO A 343 -15.91 15.77 -6.18
CA PRO A 343 -15.15 16.64 -7.09
C PRO A 343 -13.87 17.23 -6.48
N ARG A 344 -13.80 17.30 -5.14
CA ARG A 344 -12.62 17.69 -4.35
C ARG A 344 -12.49 16.76 -3.16
N LEU A 345 -11.34 16.10 -3.01
CA LEU A 345 -11.14 15.06 -1.99
C LEU A 345 -11.04 15.62 -0.57
N PHE A 346 -10.30 16.71 -0.39
CA PHE A 346 -9.97 17.33 0.90
C PHE A 346 -10.54 18.75 0.97
N ALA A 347 -11.82 18.91 0.60
CA ALA A 347 -12.50 20.18 0.78
C ALA A 347 -12.76 20.43 2.27
N PRO A 348 -12.59 21.70 2.77
CA PRO A 348 -12.87 22.08 4.14
C PRO A 348 -14.34 21.93 4.51
#